data_da426e58cd39daa31ebf2c1e82b8bedc
#
_entry.id   da426e58cd39daa31ebf2c1e82b8bedc
#
_cell.length_a   1.000
_cell.length_b   1.000
_cell.length_c   1.000
_cell.angle_alpha   90.00
_cell.angle_beta   90.00
_cell.angle_gamma   90.00
#
_symmetry.space_group_name_H-M   'P 1'
#
loop_
_entity.id
_entity.type
_entity.pdbx_description
1 polymer ?
#
loop_
_entity_poly.entity_id
_entity_poly.type
_entity_poly.pdbx_seq_one_letter_code
_entity_poly.pdbx_strand_id
1 'polypeptide(L)'
;GDTAWELFHVLDKEEIVHYLDNRQEKGFTVIQAVILSELDGLDKPNAYGYLPLVDKDPTQITEGYFELVDFVIREAGKRGMDIGLLPTWANNVVEKDGNPALFNPDNAYTYGKILGTRYKNEAVIWILGGDRNVVTDKEFEIWQSMAKGIQEGNGGTQLMSYHPTGEISSHYWFHNESWLSFNILQSGHYRR
;
A
#
# COMPACT_ATOMS: atom_id res chain seq x y z
N GLY A 1 -10.36 -9.37 7.95
CA GLY A 1 -10.08 -8.51 6.79
C GLY A 1 -10.31 -9.21 5.47
N ASP A 2 -10.34 -8.45 4.40
CA ASP A 2 -10.38 -8.94 3.03
C ASP A 2 -9.26 -8.28 2.21
N THR A 3 -8.94 -8.84 1.05
CA THR A 3 -7.94 -8.30 0.13
C THR A 3 -8.58 -7.91 -1.19
N ALA A 4 -8.30 -6.70 -1.65
CA ALA A 4 -8.79 -6.12 -2.91
C ALA A 4 -7.62 -5.37 -3.57
N TRP A 5 -6.60 -6.10 -4.02
CA TRP A 5 -5.34 -5.55 -4.47
C TRP A 5 -5.49 -4.52 -5.60
N GLU A 6 -6.44 -4.73 -6.51
CA GLU A 6 -6.68 -3.87 -7.68
C GLU A 6 -7.83 -2.86 -7.49
N LEU A 7 -8.27 -2.63 -6.25
CA LEU A 7 -9.47 -1.83 -5.94
C LEU A 7 -9.44 -0.43 -6.57
N PHE A 8 -8.27 0.22 -6.59
CA PHE A 8 -8.10 1.57 -7.12
C PHE A 8 -7.91 1.61 -8.65
N HIS A 9 -7.68 0.47 -9.28
CA HIS A 9 -7.39 0.36 -10.71
C HIS A 9 -8.58 -0.09 -11.54
N VAL A 10 -9.32 -1.07 -11.06
CA VAL A 10 -10.29 -1.81 -11.88
C VAL A 10 -11.70 -1.29 -11.69
N LEU A 11 -12.08 -0.92 -10.46
CA LEU A 11 -13.45 -0.58 -10.13
C LEU A 11 -13.74 0.92 -10.27
N ASP A 12 -14.97 1.22 -10.74
CA ASP A 12 -15.53 2.56 -10.64
C ASP A 12 -16.17 2.81 -9.26
N LYS A 13 -16.65 4.03 -9.01
CA LYS A 13 -17.21 4.43 -7.72
C LYS A 13 -18.46 3.64 -7.33
N GLU A 14 -19.31 3.26 -8.29
CA GLU A 14 -20.53 2.49 -8.01
C GLU A 14 -20.17 1.05 -7.61
N GLU A 15 -19.25 0.44 -8.34
CA GLU A 15 -18.71 -0.89 -8.05
C GLU A 15 -17.99 -0.94 -6.69
N ILE A 16 -17.22 0.10 -6.37
CA ILE A 16 -16.54 0.26 -5.06
C ILE A 16 -17.56 0.30 -3.93
N VAL A 17 -18.62 1.12 -4.06
CA VAL A 17 -19.69 1.21 -3.05
C VAL A 17 -20.34 -0.16 -2.86
N HIS A 18 -20.71 -0.84 -3.95
CA HIS A 18 -21.30 -2.17 -3.89
C HIS A 18 -20.38 -3.20 -3.22
N TYR A 19 -19.10 -3.17 -3.55
CA TYR A 19 -18.09 -4.04 -2.91
C TYR A 19 -18.00 -3.78 -1.41
N LEU A 20 -17.88 -2.53 -0.99
CA LEU A 20 -17.75 -2.15 0.42
C LEU A 20 -19.03 -2.48 1.23
N ASP A 21 -20.22 -2.27 0.66
CA ASP A 21 -21.49 -2.67 1.27
C ASP A 21 -21.54 -4.17 1.53
N ASN A 22 -21.16 -4.97 0.52
CA ASN A 22 -21.10 -6.43 0.66
C ASN A 22 -20.10 -6.87 1.75
N ARG A 23 -18.96 -6.19 1.86
CA ARG A 23 -17.96 -6.50 2.90
C ARG A 23 -18.44 -6.10 4.29
N GLN A 24 -19.09 -4.97 4.41
CA GLN A 24 -19.73 -4.54 5.67
C GLN A 24 -20.79 -5.55 6.15
N GLU A 25 -21.69 -5.97 5.26
CA GLU A 25 -22.72 -6.98 5.57
C GLU A 25 -22.12 -8.30 6.07
N LYS A 26 -20.94 -8.67 5.58
CA LYS A 26 -20.20 -9.86 6.00
C LYS A 26 -19.34 -9.65 7.24
N GLY A 27 -19.37 -8.47 7.84
CA GLY A 27 -18.66 -8.16 9.09
C GLY A 27 -17.15 -7.94 8.92
N PHE A 28 -16.68 -7.61 7.72
CA PHE A 28 -15.30 -7.20 7.52
C PHE A 28 -15.05 -5.81 8.12
N THR A 29 -13.88 -5.65 8.74
CA THR A 29 -13.47 -4.40 9.40
C THR A 29 -12.22 -3.78 8.77
N VAL A 30 -11.49 -4.53 7.95
CA VAL A 30 -10.29 -4.05 7.23
C VAL A 30 -10.32 -4.57 5.80
N ILE A 31 -10.07 -3.69 4.85
CA ILE A 31 -9.87 -4.04 3.44
C ILE A 31 -8.45 -3.65 3.05
N GLN A 32 -7.64 -4.61 2.60
CA GLN A 32 -6.29 -4.35 2.09
C GLN A 32 -6.35 -4.00 0.61
N ALA A 33 -5.72 -2.90 0.21
CA ALA A 33 -5.67 -2.44 -1.17
C ALA A 33 -4.32 -1.76 -1.48
N VAL A 34 -3.90 -1.81 -2.75
CA VAL A 34 -2.59 -1.32 -3.21
C VAL A 34 -2.74 -0.11 -4.10
N ILE A 35 -1.98 0.96 -3.81
CA ILE A 35 -1.98 2.17 -4.66
C ILE A 35 -1.23 1.91 -5.97
N LEU A 36 0.03 1.47 -5.89
CA LEU A 36 0.83 1.12 -7.08
C LEU A 36 0.84 -0.41 -7.22
N SER A 37 -0.17 -0.96 -7.88
CA SER A 37 -0.39 -2.40 -7.96
C SER A 37 0.58 -3.11 -8.91
N GLU A 38 0.64 -4.43 -8.83
CA GLU A 38 1.56 -5.25 -9.62
C GLU A 38 1.10 -5.52 -11.06
N LEU A 39 -0.22 -5.52 -11.29
CA LEU A 39 -0.82 -5.88 -12.57
C LEU A 39 -0.93 -4.67 -13.50
N ASP A 40 0.21 -4.21 -14.01
CA ASP A 40 0.32 -3.03 -14.89
C ASP A 40 -0.17 -1.71 -14.25
N GLY A 41 -0.23 -1.63 -12.93
CA GLY A 41 -0.76 -0.48 -12.20
C GLY A 41 0.01 0.84 -12.41
N LEU A 42 1.22 0.78 -12.98
CA LEU A 42 1.99 1.97 -13.39
C LEU A 42 1.77 2.36 -14.85
N ASP A 43 1.25 1.45 -15.67
CA ASP A 43 1.21 1.58 -17.14
C ASP A 43 -0.21 1.66 -17.70
N LYS A 44 -1.18 1.14 -16.96
CA LYS A 44 -2.60 1.20 -17.32
C LYS A 44 -3.34 2.20 -16.44
N PRO A 45 -4.17 3.05 -17.02
CA PRO A 45 -4.97 3.99 -16.25
C PRO A 45 -6.07 3.26 -15.46
N ASN A 46 -6.53 3.89 -14.39
CA ASN A 46 -7.69 3.44 -13.63
C ASN A 46 -9.00 3.61 -14.44
N ALA A 47 -10.15 3.23 -13.85
CA ALA A 47 -11.47 3.36 -14.48
C ALA A 47 -11.83 4.78 -14.94
N TYR A 48 -11.11 5.80 -14.46
CA TYR A 48 -11.31 7.21 -14.80
C TYR A 48 -10.25 7.78 -15.75
N GLY A 49 -9.36 6.94 -16.28
CA GLY A 49 -8.35 7.34 -17.26
C GLY A 49 -7.06 7.94 -16.65
N TYR A 50 -6.83 7.81 -15.35
CA TYR A 50 -5.66 8.36 -14.67
C TYR A 50 -4.61 7.29 -14.34
N LEU A 51 -3.35 7.57 -14.66
CA LEU A 51 -2.20 6.86 -14.11
C LEU A 51 -1.86 7.40 -12.71
N PRO A 52 -1.28 6.58 -11.81
CA PRO A 52 -1.01 7.03 -10.43
C PRO A 52 0.09 8.08 -10.30
N LEU A 53 1.07 8.07 -11.21
CA LEU A 53 2.26 8.91 -11.17
C LEU A 53 2.46 9.65 -12.49
N VAL A 54 2.98 10.87 -12.42
CA VAL A 54 3.45 11.61 -13.58
C VAL A 54 4.81 11.02 -14.01
N ASP A 55 4.93 10.60 -15.25
CA ASP A 55 6.16 10.04 -15.83
C ASP A 55 6.82 8.93 -14.98
N LYS A 56 6.03 8.17 -14.26
CA LYS A 56 6.50 7.15 -13.28
C LYS A 56 7.42 7.72 -12.19
N ASP A 57 7.31 8.99 -11.87
CA ASP A 57 8.06 9.61 -10.77
C ASP A 57 7.27 9.50 -9.46
N PRO A 58 7.74 8.71 -8.44
CA PRO A 58 7.05 8.57 -7.16
C PRO A 58 6.91 9.88 -6.39
N THR A 59 7.69 10.90 -6.70
CA THR A 59 7.59 12.21 -6.07
C THR A 59 6.48 13.08 -6.65
N GLN A 60 5.85 12.65 -7.75
CA GLN A 60 4.82 13.39 -8.48
C GLN A 60 3.56 12.53 -8.68
N ILE A 61 2.68 12.57 -7.71
CA ILE A 61 1.40 11.84 -7.77
C ILE A 61 0.41 12.55 -8.71
N THR A 62 -0.44 11.77 -9.37
CA THR A 62 -1.52 12.28 -10.22
C THR A 62 -2.78 12.50 -9.40
N GLU A 63 -3.23 13.73 -9.23
CA GLU A 63 -4.34 14.07 -8.34
C GLU A 63 -5.63 13.33 -8.71
N GLY A 64 -5.99 13.23 -10.00
CA GLY A 64 -7.20 12.52 -10.43
C GLY A 64 -7.20 11.02 -10.09
N TYR A 65 -6.04 10.37 -10.02
CA TYR A 65 -5.94 9.00 -9.52
C TYR A 65 -6.19 8.95 -8.02
N PHE A 66 -5.53 9.85 -7.27
CA PHE A 66 -5.63 9.87 -5.81
C PHE A 66 -6.98 10.34 -5.28
N GLU A 67 -7.78 11.09 -6.05
CA GLU A 67 -9.18 11.37 -5.74
C GLU A 67 -10.03 10.08 -5.62
N LEU A 68 -9.72 9.05 -6.41
CA LEU A 68 -10.38 7.75 -6.27
C LEU A 68 -9.91 7.01 -5.01
N VAL A 69 -8.62 7.06 -4.69
CA VAL A 69 -8.09 6.48 -3.43
C VAL A 69 -8.75 7.16 -2.23
N ASP A 70 -8.84 8.49 -2.23
CA ASP A 70 -9.53 9.28 -1.20
C ASP A 70 -11.00 8.87 -1.05
N PHE A 71 -11.69 8.69 -2.18
CA PHE A 71 -13.08 8.24 -2.20
C PHE A 71 -13.24 6.89 -1.51
N VAL A 72 -12.40 5.90 -1.85
CA VAL A 72 -12.44 4.56 -1.25
C VAL A 72 -12.22 4.63 0.26
N ILE A 73 -11.20 5.35 0.71
CA ILE A 73 -10.88 5.46 2.14
C ILE A 73 -12.05 6.08 2.91
N ARG A 74 -12.64 7.16 2.39
CA ARG A 74 -13.80 7.79 3.02
C ARG A 74 -15.04 6.90 3.02
N GLU A 75 -15.32 6.20 1.92
CA GLU A 75 -16.46 5.27 1.84
C GLU A 75 -16.29 4.07 2.78
N ALA A 76 -15.08 3.54 2.94
CA ALA A 76 -14.79 2.51 3.92
C ALA A 76 -15.00 3.03 5.35
N GLY A 77 -14.47 4.21 5.68
CA GLY A 77 -14.62 4.83 6.99
C GLY A 77 -16.09 5.07 7.39
N LYS A 78 -16.96 5.50 6.44
CA LYS A 78 -18.40 5.63 6.67
C LYS A 78 -19.07 4.30 7.08
N ARG A 79 -18.48 3.17 6.69
CA ARG A 79 -18.96 1.81 6.97
C ARG A 79 -18.29 1.18 8.19
N GLY A 80 -17.45 1.95 8.91
CA GLY A 80 -16.69 1.44 10.06
C GLY A 80 -15.57 0.48 9.69
N MET A 81 -15.02 0.61 8.47
CA MET A 81 -13.90 -0.19 7.99
C MET A 81 -12.65 0.68 7.81
N ASP A 82 -11.50 0.15 8.20
CA ASP A 82 -10.20 0.73 7.89
C ASP A 82 -9.69 0.21 6.54
N ILE A 83 -8.88 1.01 5.85
CA ILE A 83 -8.12 0.53 4.69
C ILE A 83 -6.71 0.15 5.14
N GLY A 84 -6.37 -1.13 4.98
CA GLY A 84 -4.99 -1.61 5.00
C GLY A 84 -4.30 -1.18 3.72
N LEU A 85 -3.69 0.01 3.72
CA LEU A 85 -3.20 0.68 2.53
C LEU A 85 -1.76 0.29 2.25
N LEU A 86 -1.53 -0.38 1.10
CA LEU A 86 -0.20 -0.63 0.60
C LEU A 86 0.21 0.52 -0.34
N PRO A 87 1.25 1.29 0.00
CA PRO A 87 1.74 2.36 -0.88
C PRO A 87 2.15 1.87 -2.27
N THR A 88 2.75 0.71 -2.31
CA THR A 88 3.22 0.06 -3.53
C THR A 88 3.32 -1.44 -3.33
N TRP A 89 3.20 -2.20 -4.42
CA TRP A 89 3.58 -3.61 -4.41
C TRP A 89 5.10 -3.75 -4.44
N ALA A 90 5.63 -4.79 -3.79
CA ALA A 90 7.07 -4.92 -3.58
C ALA A 90 7.89 -5.10 -4.86
N ASN A 91 7.29 -5.47 -5.99
CA ASN A 91 7.97 -5.52 -7.28
C ASN A 91 8.60 -4.18 -7.70
N ASN A 92 8.03 -3.06 -7.26
CA ASN A 92 8.51 -1.73 -7.59
C ASN A 92 9.75 -1.31 -6.79
N VAL A 93 10.13 -2.09 -5.78
CA VAL A 93 11.33 -1.87 -4.94
C VAL A 93 12.52 -2.73 -5.40
N VAL A 94 12.29 -3.68 -6.32
CA VAL A 94 13.28 -4.66 -6.76
C VAL A 94 13.82 -4.31 -8.14
N GLU A 95 15.14 -4.37 -8.29
CA GLU A 95 15.76 -4.33 -9.62
C GLU A 95 15.44 -5.62 -10.39
N LYS A 96 15.02 -5.48 -11.64
CA LYS A 96 14.63 -6.62 -12.47
C LYS A 96 15.21 -6.54 -13.87
N ASP A 97 15.83 -7.61 -14.32
CA ASP A 97 16.35 -7.76 -15.69
C ASP A 97 17.29 -6.61 -16.13
N GLY A 98 18.11 -6.11 -15.19
CA GLY A 98 19.02 -5.00 -15.42
C GLY A 98 18.35 -3.60 -15.42
N ASN A 99 17.04 -3.52 -15.17
CA ASN A 99 16.34 -2.26 -15.00
C ASN A 99 16.32 -1.86 -13.53
N PRO A 100 16.53 -0.57 -13.22
CA PRO A 100 16.47 -0.09 -11.85
C PRO A 100 15.06 -0.26 -11.27
N ALA A 101 14.96 -0.42 -9.97
CA ALA A 101 13.70 -0.33 -9.25
C ALA A 101 13.07 1.06 -9.47
N LEU A 102 11.74 1.14 -9.36
CA LEU A 102 11.03 2.42 -9.35
C LEU A 102 11.46 3.28 -8.15
N PHE A 103 11.65 2.63 -7.01
CA PHE A 103 12.03 3.29 -5.77
C PHE A 103 13.53 3.23 -5.50
N ASN A 104 14.03 4.31 -4.92
CA ASN A 104 15.28 4.44 -4.19
C ASN A 104 14.97 5.05 -2.81
N PRO A 105 15.93 5.12 -1.87
CA PRO A 105 15.66 5.67 -0.54
C PRO A 105 15.10 7.10 -0.54
N ASP A 106 15.59 7.97 -1.42
CA ASP A 106 15.18 9.38 -1.46
C ASP A 106 13.75 9.57 -1.95
N ASN A 107 13.39 8.95 -3.09
CA ASN A 107 12.04 9.06 -3.62
C ASN A 107 11.02 8.25 -2.80
N ALA A 108 11.43 7.16 -2.17
CA ALA A 108 10.60 6.38 -1.25
C ALA A 108 10.21 7.20 0.00
N TYR A 109 11.19 7.93 0.58
CA TYR A 109 10.91 8.86 1.67
C TYR A 109 9.91 9.95 1.24
N THR A 110 10.15 10.60 0.10
CA THR A 110 9.30 11.67 -0.42
C THR A 110 7.88 11.17 -0.68
N TYR A 111 7.73 10.03 -1.35
CA TYR A 111 6.45 9.39 -1.62
C TYR A 111 5.72 9.03 -0.31
N GLY A 112 6.43 8.41 0.61
CA GLY A 112 5.89 8.07 1.93
C GLY A 112 5.37 9.32 2.67
N LYS A 113 6.12 10.43 2.63
CA LYS A 113 5.73 11.68 3.27
C LYS A 113 4.50 12.33 2.62
N ILE A 114 4.40 12.29 1.31
CA ILE A 114 3.20 12.74 0.58
C ILE A 114 1.98 11.95 1.05
N LEU A 115 2.07 10.62 1.06
CA LEU A 115 0.97 9.75 1.46
C LEU A 115 0.61 9.92 2.95
N GLY A 116 1.61 9.91 3.82
CA GLY A 116 1.40 10.11 5.26
C GLY A 116 0.71 11.43 5.56
N THR A 117 1.10 12.51 4.88
CA THR A 117 0.47 13.83 5.02
C THR A 117 -0.97 13.83 4.50
N ARG A 118 -1.22 13.20 3.34
CA ARG A 118 -2.56 13.16 2.72
C ARG A 118 -3.55 12.41 3.59
N TYR A 119 -3.14 11.29 4.19
CA TYR A 119 -4.04 10.39 4.91
C TYR A 119 -3.92 10.42 6.44
N LYS A 120 -3.24 11.43 7.00
CA LYS A 120 -2.97 11.52 8.45
C LYS A 120 -4.20 11.48 9.37
N ASN A 121 -5.36 11.88 8.87
CA ASN A 121 -6.62 11.94 9.63
C ASN A 121 -7.63 10.88 9.15
N GLU A 122 -7.22 9.98 8.29
CA GLU A 122 -8.09 8.98 7.68
C GLU A 122 -7.94 7.61 8.37
N ALA A 123 -8.94 6.75 8.19
CA ALA A 123 -8.97 5.39 8.71
C ALA A 123 -8.05 4.45 7.89
N VAL A 124 -6.74 4.61 8.08
CA VAL A 124 -5.70 3.90 7.33
C VAL A 124 -4.77 3.16 8.29
N ILE A 125 -4.49 1.90 7.95
CA ILE A 125 -3.41 1.10 8.50
C ILE A 125 -2.39 0.90 7.38
N TRP A 126 -1.15 1.32 7.58
CA TRP A 126 -0.11 1.20 6.57
C TRP A 126 0.43 -0.22 6.50
N ILE A 127 0.53 -0.76 5.29
CA ILE A 127 1.10 -2.09 5.06
C ILE A 127 2.15 -1.96 3.95
N LEU A 128 3.42 -2.02 4.35
CA LEU A 128 4.53 -2.05 3.40
C LEU A 128 4.71 -3.45 2.81
N GLY A 129 5.49 -3.58 1.76
CA GLY A 129 5.78 -4.88 1.15
C GLY A 129 4.79 -5.28 0.06
N GLY A 130 4.43 -6.56 0.02
CA GLY A 130 3.55 -7.15 -1.00
C GLY A 130 4.18 -8.41 -1.60
N ASP A 131 3.93 -9.55 -0.97
CA ASP A 131 4.27 -10.92 -1.42
C ASP A 131 5.76 -11.17 -1.71
N ARG A 132 6.66 -10.38 -1.10
CA ARG A 132 8.11 -10.55 -1.25
C ARG A 132 8.85 -10.41 0.08
N ASN A 133 9.96 -11.12 0.14
CA ASN A 133 10.94 -10.99 1.20
C ASN A 133 11.89 -9.83 0.89
N VAL A 134 12.47 -9.25 1.91
CA VAL A 134 13.60 -8.32 1.76
C VAL A 134 14.87 -9.16 1.57
N VAL A 135 15.55 -8.96 0.44
CA VAL A 135 16.69 -9.77 0.05
C VAL A 135 18.01 -8.99 0.11
N THR A 136 17.97 -7.69 -0.12
CA THR A 136 19.16 -6.83 -0.16
C THR A 136 19.06 -5.70 0.84
N ASP A 137 20.23 -5.17 1.27
CA ASP A 137 20.30 -3.98 2.12
C ASP A 137 19.63 -2.78 1.46
N LYS A 138 19.73 -2.66 0.14
CA LYS A 138 19.08 -1.59 -0.62
C LYS A 138 17.55 -1.66 -0.53
N GLU A 139 16.96 -2.85 -0.67
CA GLU A 139 15.52 -3.04 -0.47
C GLU A 139 15.10 -2.68 0.95
N PHE A 140 15.89 -3.09 1.94
CA PHE A 140 15.67 -2.74 3.33
C PHE A 140 15.68 -1.22 3.55
N GLU A 141 16.68 -0.52 3.03
CA GLU A 141 16.81 0.94 3.12
C GLU A 141 15.63 1.66 2.44
N ILE A 142 15.13 1.17 1.30
CA ILE A 142 13.97 1.75 0.62
C ILE A 142 12.73 1.65 1.52
N TRP A 143 12.45 0.48 2.11
CA TRP A 143 11.31 0.31 3.01
C TRP A 143 11.44 1.16 4.28
N GLN A 144 12.63 1.26 4.86
CA GLN A 144 12.89 2.12 5.99
C GLN A 144 12.64 3.60 5.67
N SER A 145 13.10 4.05 4.52
CA SER A 145 12.90 5.42 4.05
C SER A 145 11.42 5.73 3.80
N MET A 146 10.69 4.80 3.20
CA MET A 146 9.25 4.94 2.98
C MET A 146 8.48 5.01 4.31
N ALA A 147 8.78 4.10 5.26
CA ALA A 147 8.19 4.09 6.59
C ALA A 147 8.45 5.41 7.33
N LYS A 148 9.69 5.90 7.29
CA LYS A 148 10.06 7.19 7.88
C LYS A 148 9.28 8.35 7.28
N GLY A 149 9.18 8.38 5.95
CA GLY A 149 8.38 9.40 5.26
C GLY A 149 6.92 9.40 5.71
N ILE A 150 6.29 8.22 5.75
CA ILE A 150 4.89 8.07 6.22
C ILE A 150 4.75 8.58 7.66
N GLN A 151 5.64 8.16 8.57
CA GLN A 151 5.59 8.59 9.98
C GLN A 151 5.75 10.11 10.13
N GLU A 152 6.66 10.72 9.39
CA GLU A 152 6.80 12.17 9.41
C GLU A 152 5.58 12.89 8.85
N GLY A 153 4.95 12.34 7.81
CA GLY A 153 3.75 12.90 7.19
C GLY A 153 2.52 12.84 8.10
N ASN A 154 2.32 11.71 8.79
CA ASN A 154 1.14 11.47 9.63
C ASN A 154 1.35 11.74 11.13
N GLY A 155 2.57 12.14 11.54
CA GLY A 155 2.91 12.37 12.94
C GLY A 155 3.08 11.07 13.75
N GLY A 156 3.27 9.93 13.12
CA GLY A 156 3.51 8.63 13.76
C GLY A 156 2.28 8.05 14.48
N THR A 157 1.07 8.48 14.13
CA THR A 157 -0.16 8.13 14.86
C THR A 157 -0.88 6.89 14.33
N GLN A 158 -0.59 6.47 13.09
CA GLN A 158 -1.24 5.35 12.44
C GLN A 158 -0.39 4.08 12.55
N LEU A 159 -1.06 2.92 12.65
CA LEU A 159 -0.40 1.63 12.69
C LEU A 159 0.29 1.31 11.36
N MET A 160 1.43 0.62 11.45
CA MET A 160 2.19 0.20 10.27
C MET A 160 2.73 -1.21 10.44
N SER A 161 2.73 -1.98 9.34
CA SER A 161 3.30 -3.31 9.26
C SER A 161 3.92 -3.59 7.89
N TYR A 162 4.40 -4.82 7.69
CA TYR A 162 4.99 -5.29 6.44
C TYR A 162 4.34 -6.61 6.01
N HIS A 163 3.95 -6.72 4.75
CA HIS A 163 3.39 -7.91 4.12
C HIS A 163 4.49 -8.73 3.42
N PRO A 164 4.96 -9.82 4.05
CA PRO A 164 6.00 -10.68 3.48
C PRO A 164 5.43 -11.66 2.46
N THR A 165 6.28 -12.52 1.90
CA THR A 165 5.82 -13.71 1.18
C THR A 165 5.24 -14.77 2.12
N GLY A 166 4.64 -15.82 1.53
CA GLY A 166 4.05 -16.91 2.30
C GLY A 166 5.00 -17.63 3.25
N GLU A 167 4.44 -18.11 4.37
CA GLU A 167 5.10 -18.90 5.42
C GLU A 167 6.16 -18.16 6.25
N ILE A 168 6.22 -16.82 6.15
CA ILE A 168 7.12 -15.99 6.95
C ILE A 168 6.37 -14.80 7.55
N SER A 169 6.95 -14.21 8.59
CA SER A 169 6.38 -13.07 9.29
C SER A 169 7.25 -11.82 9.14
N SER A 170 6.62 -10.65 9.16
CA SER A 170 7.27 -9.34 9.08
C SER A 170 8.36 -9.12 10.12
N HIS A 171 8.27 -9.76 11.30
CA HIS A 171 9.27 -9.62 12.36
C HIS A 171 10.66 -10.08 11.92
N TYR A 172 10.77 -10.96 10.92
CA TYR A 172 12.05 -11.52 10.48
C TYR A 172 13.04 -10.42 10.08
N TRP A 173 12.56 -9.36 9.42
CA TRP A 173 13.41 -8.23 9.01
C TRP A 173 13.27 -7.01 9.89
N PHE A 174 12.09 -6.77 10.43
CA PHE A 174 11.71 -5.46 10.98
C PHE A 174 11.40 -5.46 12.47
N HIS A 175 11.72 -6.54 13.22
CA HIS A 175 11.37 -6.65 14.65
C HIS A 175 12.01 -5.56 15.53
N ASN A 176 13.14 -4.97 15.11
CA ASN A 176 13.80 -3.88 15.83
C ASN A 176 13.35 -2.49 15.38
N GLU A 177 12.49 -2.42 14.37
CA GLU A 177 12.09 -1.15 13.81
C GLU A 177 10.92 -0.55 14.58
N SER A 178 11.07 0.70 15.02
CA SER A 178 10.07 1.39 15.83
C SER A 178 8.75 1.63 15.11
N TRP A 179 8.74 1.59 13.79
CA TRP A 179 7.53 1.74 13.00
C TRP A 179 6.69 0.45 12.87
N LEU A 180 7.28 -0.73 13.14
CA LEU A 180 6.54 -1.99 13.06
C LEU A 180 5.59 -2.13 14.26
N SER A 181 4.32 -1.79 14.06
CA SER A 181 3.31 -1.78 15.12
C SER A 181 2.76 -3.16 15.44
N PHE A 182 2.71 -4.06 14.46
CA PHE A 182 2.23 -5.44 14.59
C PHE A 182 2.84 -6.31 13.49
N ASN A 183 2.79 -7.64 13.70
CA ASN A 183 3.31 -8.59 12.72
C ASN A 183 2.20 -9.08 11.79
N ILE A 184 2.52 -9.17 10.49
CA ILE A 184 1.75 -9.92 9.50
C ILE A 184 2.46 -11.24 9.25
N LEU A 185 1.71 -12.32 9.33
CA LEU A 185 2.11 -13.67 8.92
C LEU A 185 1.23 -14.10 7.76
N GLN A 186 1.83 -14.33 6.61
CA GLN A 186 1.14 -14.95 5.50
C GLN A 186 1.26 -16.46 5.62
N SER A 187 0.13 -17.16 5.74
CA SER A 187 0.11 -18.62 5.94
C SER A 187 0.46 -19.42 4.67
N GLY A 188 0.58 -18.74 3.52
CA GLY A 188 0.91 -19.36 2.25
C GLY A 188 -0.29 -20.04 1.55
N HIS A 189 -0.04 -20.52 0.32
CA HIS A 189 -1.05 -21.17 -0.52
C HIS A 189 -0.81 -22.69 -0.68
N TYR A 190 0.21 -23.22 -0.03
CA TYR A 190 0.49 -24.65 -0.11
C TYR A 190 -0.49 -25.44 0.75
N ARG A 191 -1.23 -26.36 0.11
CA ARG A 191 -1.96 -27.40 0.85
C ARG A 191 -0.92 -28.35 1.47
N ARG A 192 -0.88 -28.44 2.76
CA ARG A 192 -0.17 -29.52 3.46
C ARG A 192 -0.99 -30.81 3.37
#